data_ff61768c5861a91f3aaf64a61eb0cbcb
#
_entry.id   ff61768c5861a91f3aaf64a61eb0cbcb
#
_cell.length_a   1.000
_cell.length_b   1.000
_cell.length_c   1.000
_cell.angle_alpha   90.00
_cell.angle_beta   90.00
_cell.angle_gamma   90.00
#
_symmetry.space_group_name_H-M   'P 1'
#
loop_
_entity.id
_entity.type
_entity.pdbx_description
1 polymer ?
#
loop_
_entity_poly.entity_id
_entity_poly.type
_entity_poly.pdbx_seq_one_letter_code
_entity_poly.pdbx_strand_id
1 'polypeptide(L)'
;MKKYSILLLLVVLMDTCGSFYPIILMETELGDILIEVYPDKAPVTVGNFLTYVDENRFEGAVFYRVVREDNQPADSIRIAVIQGGLYQDNHPAMLPPITHETTRQTGILHKNGVISMARWHPGTATSEFFICIGDQPELDFDGNRNPDRQGFAAFGKVIDGLDVVRQIHQLPVEGQYLDPTIKILRVSRLH
;
A
#
# COMPACT_ATOMS: atom_id res chain seq x y z
N MET A 1 -29.71 -63.52 13.39
CA MET A 1 -28.43 -62.83 13.64
C MET A 1 -28.40 -61.58 12.77
N LYS A 2 -28.67 -60.38 13.33
CA LYS A 2 -28.66 -59.08 12.59
C LYS A 2 -27.24 -58.49 12.66
N LYS A 3 -26.56 -58.31 11.52
CA LYS A 3 -25.29 -57.65 11.42
C LYS A 3 -25.53 -56.13 11.38
N TYR A 4 -25.08 -55.44 12.41
CA TYR A 4 -25.04 -53.96 12.43
C TYR A 4 -23.77 -53.50 11.75
N SER A 5 -23.92 -52.80 10.60
CA SER A 5 -22.84 -52.14 9.90
C SER A 5 -22.63 -50.78 10.55
N ILE A 6 -21.52 -50.59 11.26
CA ILE A 6 -21.14 -49.30 11.83
C ILE A 6 -20.52 -48.50 10.69
N LEU A 7 -21.26 -47.49 10.23
CA LEU A 7 -20.77 -46.48 9.27
C LEU A 7 -19.93 -45.45 10.06
N LEU A 8 -18.60 -45.58 9.94
CA LEU A 8 -17.67 -44.62 10.53
C LEU A 8 -17.71 -43.30 9.72
N LEU A 9 -18.39 -42.30 10.24
CA LEU A 9 -18.44 -41.00 9.64
C LEU A 9 -17.13 -40.25 9.93
N LEU A 10 -16.23 -40.21 8.94
CA LEU A 10 -14.98 -39.44 9.00
C LEU A 10 -15.31 -37.96 8.86
N VAL A 11 -15.39 -37.26 9.98
CA VAL A 11 -15.51 -35.78 9.99
C VAL A 11 -14.13 -35.24 9.66
N VAL A 12 -13.93 -34.82 8.41
CA VAL A 12 -12.77 -34.03 8.01
C VAL A 12 -12.99 -32.62 8.53
N LEU A 13 -12.38 -32.29 9.65
CA LEU A 13 -12.23 -30.90 10.10
C LEU A 13 -11.28 -30.22 9.12
N MET A 14 -11.85 -29.49 8.17
CA MET A 14 -11.08 -28.51 7.41
C MET A 14 -10.79 -27.36 8.37
N ASP A 15 -9.58 -27.31 8.91
CA ASP A 15 -9.02 -26.12 9.53
C ASP A 15 -8.95 -25.03 8.45
N THR A 16 -9.98 -24.19 8.37
CA THR A 16 -9.90 -22.92 7.67
C THR A 16 -9.05 -22.00 8.52
N CYS A 17 -7.72 -22.19 8.45
CA CYS A 17 -6.78 -21.18 8.93
C CYS A 17 -6.94 -19.96 8.03
N GLY A 18 -7.94 -19.13 8.30
CA GLY A 18 -8.08 -17.83 7.70
C GLY A 18 -6.84 -17.03 8.11
N SER A 19 -5.99 -16.70 7.15
CA SER A 19 -4.88 -15.78 7.39
C SER A 19 -5.47 -14.44 7.78
N PHE A 20 -5.43 -14.10 9.07
CA PHE A 20 -5.81 -12.78 9.54
C PHE A 20 -4.67 -11.81 9.20
N TYR A 21 -4.84 -11.05 8.12
CA TYR A 21 -3.89 -10.02 7.76
C TYR A 21 -3.97 -8.83 8.72
N PRO A 22 -2.84 -8.23 9.10
CA PRO A 22 -2.84 -7.02 9.93
C PRO A 22 -3.62 -5.89 9.25
N ILE A 23 -4.46 -5.21 10.05
CA ILE A 23 -5.20 -4.02 9.63
C ILE A 23 -4.55 -2.80 10.26
N ILE A 24 -4.29 -1.79 9.46
CA ILE A 24 -3.70 -0.53 9.85
C ILE A 24 -4.75 0.56 9.75
N LEU A 25 -4.93 1.33 10.81
CA LEU A 25 -5.70 2.57 10.83
C LEU A 25 -4.73 3.73 10.55
N MET A 26 -4.99 4.47 9.48
CA MET A 26 -4.34 5.73 9.16
C MET A 26 -5.35 6.86 9.32
N GLU A 27 -5.21 7.62 10.40
CA GLU A 27 -6.04 8.78 10.71
C GLU A 27 -5.49 10.01 9.98
N THR A 28 -6.32 10.70 9.20
CA THR A 28 -5.94 11.90 8.46
C THR A 28 -6.83 13.09 8.82
N GLU A 29 -6.44 14.30 8.42
CA GLU A 29 -7.27 15.51 8.60
C GLU A 29 -8.62 15.43 7.86
N LEU A 30 -8.75 14.53 6.87
CA LEU A 30 -9.96 14.37 6.05
C LEU A 30 -10.77 13.12 6.38
N GLY A 31 -10.28 12.28 7.30
CA GLY A 31 -10.92 11.03 7.73
C GLY A 31 -9.96 9.87 7.81
N ASP A 32 -10.49 8.72 8.14
CA ASP A 32 -9.75 7.50 8.41
C ASP A 32 -9.64 6.61 7.17
N ILE A 33 -8.50 5.95 7.03
CA ILE A 33 -8.23 4.97 5.97
C ILE A 33 -7.81 3.66 6.65
N LEU A 34 -8.57 2.59 6.41
CA LEU A 34 -8.22 1.25 6.88
C LEU A 34 -7.49 0.48 5.78
N ILE A 35 -6.32 -0.04 6.11
CA ILE A 35 -5.43 -0.72 5.17
C ILE A 35 -5.13 -2.12 5.67
N GLU A 36 -5.44 -3.13 4.87
CA GLU A 36 -5.01 -4.50 5.09
C GLU A 36 -3.65 -4.72 4.41
N VAL A 37 -2.66 -5.29 5.13
CA VAL A 37 -1.31 -5.55 4.60
C VAL A 37 -1.00 -7.04 4.57
N TYR A 38 -0.21 -7.51 3.60
CA TYR A 38 -0.02 -8.92 3.24
C TYR A 38 1.42 -9.42 3.53
N PRO A 39 1.77 -9.69 4.81
CA PRO A 39 3.14 -10.05 5.20
C PRO A 39 3.62 -11.40 4.65
N ASP A 40 2.72 -12.32 4.31
CA ASP A 40 3.03 -13.60 3.68
C ASP A 40 3.42 -13.44 2.20
N LYS A 41 2.95 -12.39 1.53
CA LYS A 41 3.22 -12.10 0.12
C LYS A 41 4.37 -11.13 -0.09
N ALA A 42 4.45 -10.08 0.74
CA ALA A 42 5.45 -9.01 0.66
C ALA A 42 6.15 -8.82 2.03
N PRO A 43 6.89 -9.84 2.54
CA PRO A 43 7.42 -9.82 3.90
C PRO A 43 8.39 -8.67 4.18
N VAL A 44 9.26 -8.33 3.24
CA VAL A 44 10.24 -7.23 3.42
C VAL A 44 9.53 -5.89 3.44
N THR A 45 8.64 -5.65 2.49
CA THR A 45 7.91 -4.38 2.34
C THR A 45 6.95 -4.17 3.51
N VAL A 46 6.16 -5.20 3.88
CA VAL A 46 5.26 -5.11 5.03
C VAL A 46 6.05 -4.96 6.33
N GLY A 47 7.14 -5.72 6.51
CA GLY A 47 8.00 -5.60 7.69
C GLY A 47 8.53 -4.18 7.88
N ASN A 48 9.01 -3.54 6.80
CA ASN A 48 9.42 -2.14 6.82
C ASN A 48 8.26 -1.21 7.22
N PHE A 49 7.12 -1.31 6.53
CA PHE A 49 5.96 -0.45 6.81
C PHE A 49 5.47 -0.60 8.26
N LEU A 50 5.38 -1.84 8.75
CA LEU A 50 4.97 -2.11 10.13
C LEU A 50 5.98 -1.58 11.16
N THR A 51 7.28 -1.55 10.86
CA THR A 51 8.28 -0.92 11.73
C THR A 51 8.04 0.59 11.85
N TYR A 52 7.70 1.28 10.75
CA TYR A 52 7.29 2.69 10.83
C TYR A 52 6.04 2.89 11.69
N VAL A 53 5.05 1.99 11.58
CA VAL A 53 3.82 2.04 12.39
C VAL A 53 4.10 1.81 13.86
N ASP A 54 4.77 0.70 14.19
CA ASP A 54 4.97 0.24 15.57
C ASP A 54 5.88 1.17 16.38
N GLU A 55 6.85 1.81 15.71
CA GLU A 55 7.78 2.76 16.32
C GLU A 55 7.31 4.22 16.20
N ASN A 56 6.06 4.45 15.76
CA ASN A 56 5.48 5.78 15.54
C ASN A 56 6.33 6.69 14.62
N ARG A 57 7.06 6.10 13.67
CA ARG A 57 7.95 6.84 12.75
C ARG A 57 7.22 7.67 11.70
N PHE A 58 5.91 7.45 11.51
CA PHE A 58 5.06 8.30 10.66
C PHE A 58 4.55 9.55 11.37
N GLU A 59 5.06 9.89 12.57
CA GLU A 59 4.76 11.18 13.19
C GLU A 59 5.23 12.33 12.28
N GLY A 60 4.30 13.24 11.95
CA GLY A 60 4.55 14.34 11.01
C GLY A 60 4.48 13.96 9.52
N ALA A 61 4.17 12.71 9.18
CA ALA A 61 3.94 12.31 7.81
C ALA A 61 2.73 13.03 7.18
N VAL A 62 2.76 13.19 5.86
CA VAL A 62 1.74 13.89 5.10
C VAL A 62 1.43 13.20 3.79
N PHE A 63 0.24 13.40 3.23
CA PHE A 63 0.03 13.29 1.80
C PHE A 63 0.42 14.63 1.17
N TYR A 64 1.33 14.58 0.21
CA TYR A 64 1.92 15.79 -0.38
C TYR A 64 1.82 15.83 -1.91
N ARG A 65 1.55 14.68 -2.56
CA ARG A 65 1.52 14.60 -4.02
C ARG A 65 0.30 13.87 -4.51
N VAL A 66 -0.31 14.43 -5.56
CA VAL A 66 -1.44 13.85 -6.27
C VAL A 66 -1.09 13.77 -7.75
N VAL A 67 -1.15 12.57 -8.31
CA VAL A 67 -0.91 12.33 -9.72
C VAL A 67 -2.22 11.96 -10.40
N ARG A 68 -2.59 12.71 -11.44
CA ARG A 68 -3.81 12.55 -12.24
C ARG A 68 -3.46 12.55 -13.73
N GLU A 69 -4.37 12.08 -14.56
CA GLU A 69 -4.18 12.08 -16.02
C GLU A 69 -3.90 13.48 -16.60
N ASP A 70 -4.51 14.51 -16.03
CA ASP A 70 -4.43 15.90 -16.48
C ASP A 70 -3.19 16.66 -16.01
N ASN A 71 -2.44 16.13 -15.03
CA ASN A 71 -1.26 16.81 -14.47
C ASN A 71 0.08 16.11 -14.74
N GLN A 72 0.15 15.29 -15.81
CA GLN A 72 1.33 14.56 -16.28
C GLN A 72 1.66 14.89 -17.76
N PRO A 73 1.90 16.15 -18.12
CA PRO A 73 2.04 16.54 -19.53
C PRO A 73 3.26 15.93 -20.22
N ALA A 74 4.31 15.60 -19.45
CA ALA A 74 5.56 15.03 -19.99
C ALA A 74 5.55 13.49 -20.04
N ASP A 75 4.58 12.83 -19.41
CA ASP A 75 4.51 11.37 -19.31
C ASP A 75 3.63 10.78 -20.41
N SER A 76 4.17 9.84 -21.17
CA SER A 76 3.40 9.04 -22.13
C SER A 76 2.54 7.98 -21.44
N ILE A 77 3.02 7.46 -20.31
CA ILE A 77 2.30 6.50 -19.47
C ILE A 77 1.77 7.24 -18.25
N ARG A 78 0.46 7.44 -18.20
CA ARG A 78 -0.19 8.18 -17.13
C ARG A 78 -0.69 7.25 -16.06
N ILE A 79 -0.64 7.70 -14.80
CA ILE A 79 -1.09 6.97 -13.60
C ILE A 79 -1.99 7.86 -12.76
N ALA A 80 -2.75 7.26 -11.84
CA ALA A 80 -3.56 7.98 -10.88
C ALA A 80 -3.30 7.45 -9.47
N VAL A 81 -2.67 8.28 -8.62
CA VAL A 81 -2.29 7.93 -7.25
C VAL A 81 -2.32 9.15 -6.32
N ILE A 82 -2.45 8.90 -5.02
CA ILE A 82 -2.03 9.82 -3.98
C ILE A 82 -0.75 9.29 -3.34
N GLN A 83 0.21 10.15 -3.05
CA GLN A 83 1.50 9.77 -2.45
C GLN A 83 1.71 10.51 -1.13
N GLY A 84 2.19 9.78 -0.13
CA GLY A 84 2.50 10.28 1.19
C GLY A 84 3.70 9.59 1.80
N GLY A 85 4.09 10.09 2.99
CA GLY A 85 5.22 9.61 3.76
C GLY A 85 5.85 10.74 4.55
N LEU A 86 7.13 10.63 4.90
CA LEU A 86 7.85 11.63 5.70
C LEU A 86 8.18 12.91 4.92
N TYR A 87 8.12 12.88 3.60
CA TYR A 87 8.26 14.01 2.66
C TYR A 87 9.61 14.77 2.71
N GLN A 88 10.55 14.34 3.52
CA GLN A 88 11.86 14.99 3.66
C GLN A 88 12.97 13.98 3.41
N ASP A 89 13.90 14.33 2.54
CA ASP A 89 15.14 13.57 2.38
C ASP A 89 15.92 13.61 3.69
N ASN A 90 16.45 12.45 4.10
CA ASN A 90 17.21 12.28 5.35
C ASN A 90 16.43 12.62 6.64
N HIS A 91 15.11 12.44 6.64
CA HIS A 91 14.31 12.60 7.86
C HIS A 91 14.84 11.71 8.99
N PRO A 92 14.97 12.20 10.26
CA PRO A 92 15.56 11.41 11.37
C PRO A 92 14.83 10.09 11.65
N ALA A 93 13.52 10.01 11.36
CA ALA A 93 12.73 8.78 11.51
C ALA A 93 12.86 7.82 10.33
N MET A 94 13.57 8.18 9.24
CA MET A 94 13.71 7.35 8.06
C MET A 94 14.57 6.12 8.34
N LEU A 95 14.09 4.96 7.94
CA LEU A 95 14.82 3.69 8.00
C LEU A 95 15.69 3.51 6.75
N PRO A 96 16.71 2.64 6.78
CA PRO A 96 17.47 2.27 5.60
C PRO A 96 16.58 1.75 4.47
N PRO A 97 17.00 1.92 3.19
CA PRO A 97 16.27 1.39 2.05
C PRO A 97 16.13 -0.13 2.10
N ILE A 98 15.03 -0.63 1.54
CA ILE A 98 14.69 -2.05 1.55
C ILE A 98 14.86 -2.71 0.18
N THR A 99 15.06 -4.02 0.18
CA THR A 99 15.02 -4.85 -1.03
C THR A 99 13.66 -4.71 -1.73
N HIS A 100 13.70 -4.57 -3.04
CA HIS A 100 12.51 -4.42 -3.87
C HIS A 100 11.80 -5.77 -4.07
N GLU A 101 10.52 -5.83 -3.71
CA GLU A 101 9.63 -6.98 -3.96
C GLU A 101 8.68 -6.63 -5.10
N THR A 102 8.92 -7.17 -6.27
CA THR A 102 8.10 -6.89 -7.47
C THR A 102 6.72 -7.55 -7.38
N THR A 103 5.73 -7.01 -8.11
CA THR A 103 4.39 -7.63 -8.21
C THR A 103 4.43 -9.04 -8.82
N ARG A 104 5.47 -9.36 -9.61
CA ARG A 104 5.73 -10.72 -10.12
C ARG A 104 6.05 -11.70 -8.98
N GLN A 105 6.78 -11.27 -7.97
CA GLN A 105 7.15 -12.10 -6.82
C GLN A 105 5.99 -12.23 -5.83
N THR A 106 5.30 -11.11 -5.56
CA THR A 106 4.26 -11.03 -4.52
C THR A 106 2.88 -11.46 -5.01
N GLY A 107 2.61 -11.35 -6.32
CA GLY A 107 1.28 -11.53 -6.91
C GLY A 107 0.29 -10.41 -6.57
N ILE A 108 0.72 -9.32 -5.92
CA ILE A 108 -0.13 -8.19 -5.57
C ILE A 108 -0.06 -7.16 -6.71
N LEU A 109 -1.07 -7.13 -7.57
CA LEU A 109 -1.14 -6.19 -8.69
C LEU A 109 -1.69 -4.84 -8.22
N HIS A 110 -1.28 -3.74 -8.90
CA HIS A 110 -1.72 -2.38 -8.62
C HIS A 110 -3.18 -2.14 -9.06
N LYS A 111 -4.12 -2.71 -8.31
CA LYS A 111 -5.56 -2.49 -8.46
C LYS A 111 -6.02 -1.28 -7.66
N ASN A 112 -7.26 -0.82 -7.92
CA ASN A 112 -7.86 0.29 -7.16
C ASN A 112 -7.75 0.08 -5.65
N GLY A 113 -7.20 1.08 -4.95
CA GLY A 113 -6.99 1.08 -3.50
C GLY A 113 -5.76 0.30 -3.02
N VAL A 114 -4.96 -0.28 -3.91
CA VAL A 114 -3.70 -0.94 -3.51
C VAL A 114 -2.69 0.11 -3.04
N ILE A 115 -2.04 -0.18 -1.91
CA ILE A 115 -0.92 0.60 -1.38
C ILE A 115 0.40 -0.03 -1.79
N SER A 116 1.37 0.81 -2.17
CA SER A 116 2.67 0.42 -2.71
C SER A 116 3.76 1.38 -2.28
N MET A 117 5.01 0.92 -2.18
CA MET A 117 6.15 1.79 -1.85
C MET A 117 6.57 2.62 -3.05
N ALA A 118 6.76 3.92 -2.85
CA ALA A 118 7.42 4.78 -3.82
C ALA A 118 8.94 4.54 -3.79
N ARG A 119 9.61 4.76 -4.92
CA ARG A 119 11.05 4.57 -5.10
C ARG A 119 11.61 5.40 -6.24
N TRP A 120 12.90 5.67 -6.21
CA TRP A 120 13.66 6.16 -7.37
C TRP A 120 14.13 4.98 -8.26
N HIS A 121 14.88 4.04 -7.68
CA HIS A 121 15.36 2.80 -8.32
C HIS A 121 14.97 1.58 -7.48
N PRO A 122 14.97 0.36 -8.03
CA PRO A 122 14.78 -0.86 -7.24
C PRO A 122 15.75 -0.88 -6.04
N GLY A 123 15.23 -1.13 -4.84
CA GLY A 123 16.02 -1.16 -3.62
C GLY A 123 16.26 0.22 -2.96
N THR A 124 15.55 1.28 -3.36
CA THR A 124 15.66 2.60 -2.73
C THR A 124 14.42 3.04 -1.94
N ALA A 125 13.41 2.17 -1.82
CA ALA A 125 12.22 2.49 -1.05
C ALA A 125 12.54 2.59 0.45
N THR A 126 11.98 3.61 1.12
CA THR A 126 12.16 3.89 2.56
C THR A 126 10.81 4.09 3.25
N SER A 127 10.32 5.33 3.34
CA SER A 127 9.08 5.73 4.04
C SER A 127 7.93 6.11 3.10
N GLU A 128 8.26 6.44 1.84
CA GLU A 128 7.29 6.98 0.91
C GLU A 128 6.41 5.88 0.31
N PHE A 129 5.11 6.08 0.33
CA PHE A 129 4.12 5.17 -0.23
C PHE A 129 3.12 5.91 -1.10
N PHE A 130 2.38 5.16 -1.90
CA PHE A 130 1.25 5.71 -2.65
C PHE A 130 0.06 4.75 -2.63
N ILE A 131 -1.14 5.28 -2.85
CA ILE A 131 -2.39 4.52 -2.97
C ILE A 131 -2.96 4.74 -4.38
N CYS A 132 -3.29 3.64 -5.07
CA CYS A 132 -3.81 3.66 -6.43
C CYS A 132 -5.26 4.14 -6.50
N ILE A 133 -5.56 4.98 -7.47
CA ILE A 133 -6.91 5.34 -7.90
C ILE A 133 -7.19 4.62 -9.22
N GLY A 134 -8.18 3.72 -9.21
CA GLY A 134 -8.38 2.80 -10.34
C GLY A 134 -7.25 1.77 -10.46
N ASP A 135 -7.34 0.94 -11.48
CA ASP A 135 -6.32 -0.07 -11.79
C ASP A 135 -5.15 0.57 -12.51
N GLN A 136 -3.92 0.28 -12.06
CA GLN A 136 -2.69 0.90 -12.55
C GLN A 136 -1.69 -0.17 -13.04
N PRO A 137 -2.00 -0.92 -14.11
CA PRO A 137 -1.17 -2.05 -14.56
C PRO A 137 0.25 -1.62 -15.00
N GLU A 138 0.44 -0.37 -15.41
CA GLU A 138 1.74 0.17 -15.80
C GLU A 138 2.71 0.36 -14.61
N LEU A 139 2.22 0.23 -13.37
CA LEU A 139 3.01 0.20 -12.15
C LEU A 139 3.45 -1.21 -11.74
N ASP A 140 2.91 -2.26 -12.39
CA ASP A 140 3.30 -3.64 -12.14
C ASP A 140 4.68 -3.97 -12.73
N PHE A 141 5.23 -5.12 -12.32
CA PHE A 141 6.40 -5.69 -12.98
C PHE A 141 6.13 -5.85 -14.48
N ASP A 142 7.09 -5.47 -15.30
CA ASP A 142 7.01 -5.43 -16.75
C ASP A 142 6.13 -4.31 -17.32
N GLY A 143 5.51 -3.48 -16.48
CA GLY A 143 4.81 -2.26 -16.87
C GLY A 143 5.79 -1.16 -17.35
N ASN A 144 5.26 -0.17 -18.04
CA ASN A 144 6.07 0.81 -18.76
C ASN A 144 6.22 2.16 -18.03
N ARG A 145 5.67 2.29 -16.81
CA ARG A 145 5.81 3.55 -16.06
C ARG A 145 7.27 3.88 -15.75
N ASN A 146 8.08 2.89 -15.42
CA ASN A 146 9.51 3.05 -15.19
C ASN A 146 10.33 2.36 -16.28
N PRO A 147 11.40 2.98 -16.79
CA PRO A 147 12.25 2.40 -17.82
C PRO A 147 12.91 1.07 -17.41
N ASP A 148 13.09 0.85 -16.09
CA ASP A 148 13.66 -0.39 -15.54
C ASP A 148 12.67 -1.56 -15.56
N ARG A 149 11.38 -1.32 -15.81
CA ARG A 149 10.28 -2.29 -15.88
C ARG A 149 10.13 -3.18 -14.64
N GLN A 150 10.73 -2.79 -13.51
CA GLN A 150 10.60 -3.54 -12.25
C GLN A 150 9.32 -3.22 -11.49
N GLY A 151 8.56 -2.19 -11.93
CA GLY A 151 7.35 -1.75 -11.27
C GLY A 151 7.61 -1.22 -9.85
N PHE A 152 6.60 -1.28 -9.01
CA PHE A 152 6.66 -0.84 -7.61
C PHE A 152 6.30 -2.00 -6.68
N ALA A 153 6.63 -1.87 -5.39
CA ALA A 153 6.42 -2.90 -4.38
C ALA A 153 5.04 -2.72 -3.71
N ALA A 154 4.00 -3.33 -4.29
CA ALA A 154 2.67 -3.38 -3.71
C ALA A 154 2.65 -4.35 -2.51
N PHE A 155 1.99 -3.96 -1.40
CA PHE A 155 2.07 -4.72 -0.16
C PHE A 155 0.77 -4.81 0.64
N GLY A 156 -0.30 -4.11 0.23
CA GLY A 156 -1.58 -4.10 0.91
C GLY A 156 -2.66 -3.42 0.11
N LYS A 157 -3.83 -3.24 0.73
CA LYS A 157 -4.99 -2.62 0.09
C LYS A 157 -5.84 -1.87 1.11
N VAL A 158 -6.39 -0.73 0.71
CA VAL A 158 -7.44 -0.02 1.44
C VAL A 158 -8.71 -0.86 1.44
N ILE A 159 -9.22 -1.17 2.62
CA ILE A 159 -10.44 -1.95 2.83
C ILE A 159 -11.62 -1.06 3.26
N ASP A 160 -11.34 0.13 3.81
CA ASP A 160 -12.31 1.18 4.11
C ASP A 160 -11.67 2.56 3.99
N GLY A 161 -12.45 3.63 3.76
CA GLY A 161 -11.93 4.99 3.57
C GLY A 161 -11.42 5.30 2.16
N LEU A 162 -11.83 4.52 1.12
CA LEU A 162 -11.52 4.86 -0.28
C LEU A 162 -12.14 6.18 -0.74
N ASP A 163 -13.21 6.65 -0.11
CA ASP A 163 -13.79 7.96 -0.32
C ASP A 163 -12.86 9.08 0.18
N VAL A 164 -12.19 8.91 1.33
CA VAL A 164 -11.15 9.80 1.84
C VAL A 164 -9.98 9.86 0.86
N VAL A 165 -9.52 8.71 0.36
CA VAL A 165 -8.45 8.62 -0.66
C VAL A 165 -8.83 9.40 -1.93
N ARG A 166 -10.07 9.25 -2.41
CA ARG A 166 -10.58 10.00 -3.56
C ARG A 166 -10.73 11.48 -3.28
N GLN A 167 -11.16 11.86 -2.07
CA GLN A 167 -11.25 13.26 -1.66
C GLN A 167 -9.87 13.91 -1.70
N ILE A 168 -8.84 13.29 -1.16
CA ILE A 168 -7.44 13.79 -1.25
C ILE A 168 -7.02 13.91 -2.72
N HIS A 169 -7.33 12.89 -3.55
CA HIS A 169 -6.95 12.89 -4.96
C HIS A 169 -7.60 14.01 -5.78
N GLN A 170 -8.74 14.52 -5.36
CA GLN A 170 -9.49 15.59 -6.04
C GLN A 170 -9.10 17.00 -5.58
N LEU A 171 -8.27 17.13 -4.55
CA LEU A 171 -7.84 18.45 -4.04
C LEU A 171 -7.08 19.22 -5.12
N PRO A 172 -7.16 20.56 -5.09
CA PRO A 172 -6.33 21.42 -5.92
C PRO A 172 -4.84 21.18 -5.67
N VAL A 173 -4.04 21.18 -6.74
CA VAL A 173 -2.60 20.99 -6.68
C VAL A 173 -1.89 22.02 -7.54
N GLU A 174 -0.66 22.39 -7.15
CA GLU A 174 0.27 23.10 -8.01
C GLU A 174 1.18 22.06 -8.69
N GLY A 175 1.02 21.89 -10.01
CA GLY A 175 1.60 20.75 -10.72
C GLY A 175 1.05 19.42 -10.20
N GLN A 176 1.78 18.75 -9.34
CA GLN A 176 1.37 17.50 -8.66
C GLN A 176 1.39 17.63 -7.13
N TYR A 177 1.74 18.78 -6.58
CA TYR A 177 1.95 18.95 -5.15
C TYR A 177 0.75 19.62 -4.47
N LEU A 178 0.39 19.10 -3.30
CA LEU A 178 -0.63 19.67 -2.43
C LEU A 178 -0.04 20.85 -1.64
N ASP A 179 -0.75 21.98 -1.65
CA ASP A 179 -0.45 23.11 -0.80
C ASP A 179 -1.77 23.70 -0.27
N PRO A 180 -2.06 23.58 1.05
CA PRO A 180 -1.28 22.84 2.04
C PRO A 180 -1.30 21.29 1.83
N THR A 181 -0.28 20.60 2.35
CA THR A 181 -0.26 19.15 2.45
C THR A 181 -1.33 18.64 3.41
N ILE A 182 -1.78 17.40 3.27
CA ILE A 182 -2.75 16.77 4.18
C ILE A 182 -1.99 15.94 5.23
N LYS A 183 -2.18 16.30 6.51
CA LYS A 183 -1.51 15.62 7.61
C LYS A 183 -2.05 14.21 7.82
N ILE A 184 -1.14 13.28 8.03
CA ILE A 184 -1.40 11.99 8.62
C ILE A 184 -1.23 12.17 10.13
N LEU A 185 -2.36 12.12 10.86
CA LEU A 185 -2.40 12.44 12.29
C LEU A 185 -1.83 11.32 13.13
N ARG A 186 -2.09 10.08 12.70
CA ARG A 186 -1.65 8.86 13.36
C ARG A 186 -1.72 7.67 12.42
N VAL A 187 -0.80 6.72 12.60
CA VAL A 187 -0.86 5.40 11.95
C VAL A 187 -0.67 4.33 13.02
N SER A 188 -1.61 3.39 13.15
CA SER A 188 -1.58 2.36 14.21
C SER A 188 -2.16 1.05 13.72
N ARG A 189 -1.74 -0.08 14.32
CA ARG A 189 -2.40 -1.38 14.10
C ARG A 189 -3.74 -1.44 14.84
N LEU A 190 -4.75 -2.00 14.19
CA LEU A 190 -5.95 -2.48 14.88
C LEU A 190 -5.69 -3.91 15.38
N HIS A 191 -6.06 -4.15 16.64
CA HIS A 191 -5.94 -5.44 17.33
C HIS A 191 -7.26 -6.22 17.33
#